data_b098a9d17523e5f05d3859ef7774db74
#
_entry.id   b098a9d17523e5f05d3859ef7774db74
#
_cell.length_a   1.000
_cell.length_b   1.000
_cell.length_c   1.000
_cell.angle_alpha   90.00
_cell.angle_beta   90.00
_cell.angle_gamma   90.00
#
_symmetry.space_group_name_H-M   'P 1'
#
loop_
_entity.id
_entity.type
_entity.pdbx_description
1 polymer ?
#
loop_
_entity_poly.entity_id
_entity_poly.type
_entity_poly.pdbx_seq_one_letter_code
_entity_poly.pdbx_strand_id
1 'polypeptide(L)'
;MSNNPADRVQDLQNFGEFGGVNPSIADSSTFTYLKASTMQAVFEGEQEGCHLYSRHTNPSTSYLCQALARMENTEAAYVASSGMGAITSCILQICESGDEIIASRTIYGGTYAFLKNFLPKLGIKTHFVDITKTNQIEALVNGNTKMVYCETMSNPLLEIADIPALASITKNTSIKLVVDNTFTPMIISPIELGADIVIHSLTKFINGASDAVGGVVCA
;
A
#
# COMPACT_ATOMS: atom_id res chain seq x y z
N MET A 1 -20.35 8.12 -0.01
CA MET A 1 -19.77 7.08 -0.91
C MET A 1 -20.27 5.72 -0.45
N SER A 2 -20.39 4.75 -1.34
CA SER A 2 -20.80 3.38 -0.97
C SER A 2 -19.75 2.74 -0.03
N ASN A 3 -20.21 1.92 0.92
CA ASN A 3 -19.32 1.13 1.77
C ASN A 3 -18.76 -0.11 1.03
N ASN A 4 -19.26 -0.40 -0.17
CA ASN A 4 -18.79 -1.52 -0.99
C ASN A 4 -17.59 -1.09 -1.86
N PRO A 5 -16.41 -1.73 -1.73
CA PRO A 5 -15.24 -1.41 -2.54
C PRO A 5 -15.49 -1.50 -4.06
N ALA A 6 -16.31 -2.45 -4.50
CA ALA A 6 -16.64 -2.60 -5.93
C ALA A 6 -17.40 -1.39 -6.48
N ASP A 7 -18.38 -0.87 -5.73
CA ASP A 7 -19.13 0.31 -6.14
C ASP A 7 -18.21 1.54 -6.22
N ARG A 8 -17.31 1.70 -5.26
CA ARG A 8 -16.34 2.82 -5.26
C ARG A 8 -15.42 2.81 -6.48
N VAL A 9 -15.02 1.63 -6.96
CA VAL A 9 -14.22 1.50 -8.19
C VAL A 9 -15.07 1.82 -9.43
N GLN A 10 -16.33 1.37 -9.46
CA GLN A 10 -17.24 1.65 -10.58
C GLN A 10 -17.58 3.14 -10.73
N ASP A 11 -17.58 3.89 -9.64
CA ASP A 11 -17.80 5.34 -9.65
C ASP A 11 -16.60 6.12 -10.28
N LEU A 12 -15.46 5.47 -10.48
CA LEU A 12 -14.32 6.06 -11.18
C LEU A 12 -14.55 6.02 -12.69
N GLN A 13 -15.13 7.08 -13.22
CA GLN A 13 -15.33 7.24 -14.66
C GLN A 13 -14.12 7.92 -15.30
N ASN A 14 -13.30 7.13 -15.99
CA ASN A 14 -12.16 7.63 -16.75
C ASN A 14 -12.21 7.00 -18.14
N PHE A 15 -12.69 7.76 -19.11
CA PHE A 15 -12.88 7.28 -20.46
C PHE A 15 -11.55 7.29 -21.24
N GLY A 16 -11.36 6.30 -22.06
CA GLY A 16 -10.24 6.22 -22.98
C GLY A 16 -10.35 7.24 -24.13
N GLU A 17 -9.30 7.33 -24.91
CA GLU A 17 -9.31 8.13 -26.14
C GLU A 17 -10.44 7.70 -27.06
N PHE A 18 -10.98 8.66 -27.82
CA PHE A 18 -12.08 8.43 -28.76
C PHE A 18 -13.38 7.89 -28.14
N GLY A 19 -13.58 8.10 -26.83
CA GLY A 19 -14.77 7.63 -26.11
C GLY A 19 -14.73 6.15 -25.75
N GLY A 20 -13.54 5.54 -25.70
CA GLY A 20 -13.35 4.18 -25.20
C GLY A 20 -13.80 4.05 -23.74
N VAL A 21 -14.43 2.93 -23.40
CA VAL A 21 -14.90 2.67 -22.03
C VAL A 21 -13.72 2.52 -21.05
N ASN A 22 -12.62 1.92 -21.52
CA ASN A 22 -11.39 1.78 -20.74
C ASN A 22 -10.38 2.88 -21.12
N PRO A 23 -9.58 3.38 -20.17
CA PRO A 23 -8.47 4.25 -20.50
C PRO A 23 -7.45 3.54 -21.38
N SER A 24 -6.79 4.32 -22.25
CA SER A 24 -5.76 3.80 -23.14
C SER A 24 -4.53 3.35 -22.37
N ILE A 25 -3.83 2.32 -22.86
CA ILE A 25 -2.54 1.91 -22.32
C ILE A 25 -1.48 2.87 -22.82
N ALA A 26 -0.90 3.66 -21.95
CA ALA A 26 0.19 4.58 -22.26
C ALA A 26 1.53 3.86 -22.23
N ASP A 27 1.98 3.37 -23.39
CA ASP A 27 3.28 2.72 -23.58
C ASP A 27 4.34 3.76 -23.99
N SER A 28 4.62 4.71 -23.10
CA SER A 28 5.65 5.73 -23.32
C SER A 28 6.45 5.96 -22.05
N SER A 29 7.77 6.05 -22.15
CA SER A 29 8.65 6.37 -21.02
C SER A 29 8.77 7.87 -20.77
N THR A 30 8.59 8.69 -21.80
CA THR A 30 8.73 10.16 -21.77
C THR A 30 7.57 10.82 -22.49
N PHE A 31 7.34 12.09 -22.18
CA PHE A 31 6.23 12.86 -22.73
C PHE A 31 6.74 14.18 -23.33
N THR A 32 6.03 14.71 -24.33
CA THR A 32 6.39 15.94 -25.04
C THR A 32 5.51 17.10 -24.59
N TYR A 33 6.04 18.30 -24.68
CA TYR A 33 5.36 19.54 -24.33
C TYR A 33 5.45 20.53 -25.50
N LEU A 34 4.35 21.23 -25.75
CA LEU A 34 4.31 22.27 -26.79
C LEU A 34 5.08 23.53 -26.38
N LYS A 35 5.24 23.76 -25.08
CA LYS A 35 5.95 24.93 -24.51
C LYS A 35 6.89 24.47 -23.40
N ALA A 36 8.09 25.05 -23.35
CA ALA A 36 9.06 24.79 -22.30
C ALA A 36 8.55 25.17 -20.89
N SER A 37 7.75 26.21 -20.79
CA SER A 37 7.12 26.61 -19.52
C SER A 37 6.17 25.55 -18.94
N THR A 38 5.48 24.78 -19.79
CA THR A 38 4.65 23.67 -19.33
C THR A 38 5.50 22.58 -18.67
N MET A 39 6.66 22.25 -19.24
CA MET A 39 7.57 21.27 -18.65
C MET A 39 8.06 21.73 -17.27
N GLN A 40 8.40 23.00 -17.12
CA GLN A 40 8.79 23.57 -15.83
C GLN A 40 7.65 23.44 -14.80
N ALA A 41 6.44 23.87 -15.15
CA ALA A 41 5.28 23.80 -14.26
C ALA A 41 4.93 22.35 -13.84
N VAL A 42 5.11 21.36 -14.74
CA VAL A 42 4.96 19.94 -14.40
C VAL A 42 6.04 19.48 -13.41
N PHE A 43 7.29 19.95 -13.60
CA PHE A 43 8.39 19.62 -12.70
C PHE A 43 8.20 20.20 -11.29
N GLU A 44 7.61 21.38 -11.20
CA GLU A 44 7.31 22.10 -9.97
C GLU A 44 5.98 21.64 -9.31
N GLY A 45 5.24 20.70 -9.97
CA GLY A 45 3.96 20.18 -9.45
C GLY A 45 2.78 21.15 -9.60
N GLU A 46 2.95 22.22 -10.39
CA GLU A 46 1.92 23.25 -10.61
C GLU A 46 0.94 22.90 -11.74
N GLN A 47 1.26 21.88 -12.55
CA GLN A 47 0.44 21.48 -13.71
C GLN A 47 -0.07 20.07 -13.52
N GLU A 48 -1.36 19.92 -13.30
CA GLU A 48 -2.05 18.63 -13.25
C GLU A 48 -2.33 18.05 -14.64
N GLY A 49 -2.55 16.73 -14.70
CA GLY A 49 -2.93 16.02 -15.93
C GLY A 49 -1.81 15.85 -16.95
N CYS A 50 -0.59 16.27 -16.63
CA CYS A 50 0.60 16.10 -17.44
C CYS A 50 1.57 15.13 -16.77
N HIS A 51 2.34 14.44 -17.61
CA HIS A 51 3.37 13.48 -17.17
C HIS A 51 4.74 13.89 -17.69
N LEU A 52 5.77 13.68 -16.89
CA LEU A 52 7.16 13.99 -17.26
C LEU A 52 7.90 12.72 -17.71
N TYR A 53 7.83 11.70 -16.89
CA TYR A 53 8.54 10.45 -17.07
C TYR A 53 7.81 9.31 -16.34
N SER A 54 7.63 8.18 -17.03
CA SER A 54 6.79 7.06 -16.55
C SER A 54 7.30 6.39 -15.26
N ARG A 55 8.56 6.58 -14.88
CA ARG A 55 9.05 6.13 -13.57
C ARG A 55 8.37 6.87 -12.41
N HIS A 56 8.00 8.14 -12.62
CA HIS A 56 7.29 8.94 -11.63
C HIS A 56 5.79 8.74 -11.74
N THR A 57 5.24 9.08 -12.89
CA THR A 57 3.81 8.94 -13.20
C THR A 57 3.61 8.65 -14.69
N ASN A 58 2.58 7.87 -14.96
CA ASN A 58 2.14 7.48 -16.31
C ASN A 58 0.61 7.44 -16.30
N PRO A 59 -0.10 7.82 -17.37
CA PRO A 59 -1.57 7.80 -17.39
C PRO A 59 -2.17 6.48 -16.92
N SER A 60 -1.63 5.33 -17.36
CA SER A 60 -2.14 4.01 -16.98
C SER A 60 -1.91 3.71 -15.50
N THR A 61 -0.70 4.00 -14.97
CA THR A 61 -0.42 3.78 -13.55
C THR A 61 -1.17 4.76 -12.66
N SER A 62 -1.36 6.00 -13.10
CA SER A 62 -2.16 7.00 -12.38
C SER A 62 -3.62 6.57 -12.26
N TYR A 63 -4.21 6.05 -13.34
CA TYR A 63 -5.55 5.48 -13.29
C TYR A 63 -5.65 4.31 -12.32
N LEU A 64 -4.69 3.38 -12.37
CA LEU A 64 -4.64 2.23 -11.47
C LEU A 64 -4.50 2.68 -10.00
N CYS A 65 -3.65 3.66 -9.71
CA CYS A 65 -3.52 4.24 -8.38
C CYS A 65 -4.84 4.82 -7.88
N GLN A 66 -5.55 5.59 -8.72
CA GLN A 66 -6.85 6.15 -8.36
C GLN A 66 -7.90 5.06 -8.09
N ALA A 67 -7.93 4.01 -8.91
CA ALA A 67 -8.86 2.89 -8.72
C ALA A 67 -8.59 2.15 -7.40
N LEU A 68 -7.31 1.89 -7.08
CA LEU A 68 -6.91 1.20 -5.85
C LEU A 68 -7.11 2.06 -4.60
N ALA A 69 -6.84 3.37 -4.67
CA ALA A 69 -7.14 4.30 -3.60
C ALA A 69 -8.65 4.32 -3.29
N ARG A 70 -9.50 4.37 -4.32
CA ARG A 70 -10.95 4.28 -4.15
C ARG A 70 -11.41 2.94 -3.60
N MET A 71 -10.80 1.85 -4.06
CA MET A 71 -11.10 0.50 -3.57
C MET A 71 -10.91 0.42 -2.05
N GLU A 72 -9.78 0.92 -1.54
CA GLU A 72 -9.45 0.92 -0.11
C GLU A 72 -10.02 2.11 0.66
N ASN A 73 -10.63 3.09 0.00
CA ASN A 73 -11.14 4.34 0.62
C ASN A 73 -10.00 5.18 1.25
N THR A 74 -8.89 5.31 0.54
CA THR A 74 -7.72 6.09 0.93
C THR A 74 -7.60 7.37 0.11
N GLU A 75 -6.79 8.32 0.60
CA GLU A 75 -6.50 9.57 -0.11
C GLU A 75 -5.73 9.32 -1.40
N ALA A 76 -4.73 8.44 -1.34
CA ALA A 76 -3.87 8.12 -2.46
C ALA A 76 -3.44 6.65 -2.48
N ALA A 77 -2.90 6.23 -3.60
CA ALA A 77 -2.20 4.96 -3.74
C ALA A 77 -0.98 5.11 -4.65
N TYR A 78 0.01 4.26 -4.44
CA TYR A 78 1.20 4.20 -5.28
C TYR A 78 1.50 2.76 -5.67
N VAL A 79 1.53 2.48 -6.97
CA VAL A 79 1.82 1.15 -7.50
C VAL A 79 3.33 0.91 -7.58
N ALA A 80 3.73 -0.32 -7.30
CA ALA A 80 5.10 -0.80 -7.36
C ALA A 80 5.20 -2.04 -8.26
N SER A 81 6.39 -2.38 -8.71
CA SER A 81 6.65 -3.51 -9.60
C SER A 81 6.36 -4.89 -8.98
N SER A 82 6.16 -4.97 -7.67
CA SER A 82 5.82 -6.23 -6.98
C SER A 82 5.22 -5.95 -5.60
N GLY A 83 4.52 -6.93 -5.01
CA GLY A 83 4.07 -6.85 -3.62
C GLY A 83 5.22 -6.63 -2.64
N MET A 84 6.35 -7.31 -2.82
CA MET A 84 7.54 -7.07 -1.99
C MET A 84 8.11 -5.66 -2.20
N GLY A 85 8.06 -5.12 -3.43
CA GLY A 85 8.44 -3.73 -3.71
C GLY A 85 7.57 -2.73 -2.92
N ALA A 86 6.27 -2.94 -2.87
CA ALA A 86 5.34 -2.14 -2.07
C ALA A 86 5.65 -2.24 -0.57
N ILE A 87 5.80 -3.48 -0.04
CA ILE A 87 6.10 -3.72 1.38
C ILE A 87 7.42 -3.08 1.79
N THR A 88 8.49 -3.34 1.05
CA THR A 88 9.83 -2.83 1.41
C THR A 88 9.92 -1.31 1.31
N SER A 89 9.32 -0.71 0.28
CA SER A 89 9.27 0.75 0.13
C SER A 89 8.48 1.41 1.25
N CYS A 90 7.32 0.87 1.62
CA CYS A 90 6.51 1.37 2.73
C CYS A 90 7.29 1.33 4.04
N ILE A 91 7.92 0.20 4.37
CA ILE A 91 8.67 0.03 5.61
C ILE A 91 9.88 0.98 5.66
N LEU A 92 10.67 1.06 4.59
CA LEU A 92 11.85 1.91 4.52
C LEU A 92 11.52 3.41 4.45
N GLN A 93 10.31 3.79 4.07
CA GLN A 93 9.84 5.17 4.12
C GLN A 93 9.47 5.60 5.54
N ILE A 94 9.01 4.67 6.38
CA ILE A 94 8.51 4.96 7.73
C ILE A 94 9.60 4.78 8.78
N CYS A 95 10.46 3.78 8.62
CA CYS A 95 11.42 3.36 9.62
C CYS A 95 12.86 3.70 9.23
N GLU A 96 13.62 4.18 10.19
CA GLU A 96 15.05 4.46 10.08
C GLU A 96 15.87 3.70 11.12
N SER A 97 17.19 3.86 11.10
CA SER A 97 18.09 3.18 12.06
C SER A 97 17.76 3.58 13.50
N GLY A 98 17.56 2.57 14.35
CA GLY A 98 17.13 2.72 15.74
C GLY A 98 15.65 2.47 15.97
N ASP A 99 14.84 2.46 14.91
CA ASP A 99 13.40 2.22 15.02
C ASP A 99 13.06 0.74 15.22
N GLU A 100 11.88 0.51 15.77
CA GLU A 100 11.35 -0.83 16.06
C GLU A 100 10.00 -1.05 15.36
N ILE A 101 9.82 -2.28 14.84
CA ILE A 101 8.58 -2.76 14.23
C ILE A 101 8.02 -3.89 15.08
N ILE A 102 6.73 -3.88 15.35
CA ILE A 102 6.00 -5.01 15.92
C ILE A 102 5.25 -5.69 14.77
N ALA A 103 5.58 -6.94 14.45
CA ALA A 103 5.01 -7.66 13.32
C ALA A 103 4.37 -8.97 13.75
N SER A 104 3.29 -9.35 13.05
CA SER A 104 2.74 -10.70 13.22
C SER A 104 3.80 -11.76 12.89
N ARG A 105 3.85 -12.84 13.68
CA ARG A 105 4.75 -13.98 13.44
C ARG A 105 4.30 -14.83 12.24
N THR A 106 3.04 -14.69 11.80
CA THR A 106 2.39 -15.50 10.75
C THR A 106 2.20 -14.70 9.46
N ILE A 107 3.20 -13.90 9.06
CA ILE A 107 3.20 -13.14 7.82
C ILE A 107 3.84 -13.92 6.68
N TYR A 108 3.59 -13.46 5.45
CA TYR A 108 4.21 -14.00 4.24
C TYR A 108 5.73 -14.18 4.39
N GLY A 109 6.24 -15.34 3.95
CA GLY A 109 7.64 -15.72 4.15
C GLY A 109 8.67 -14.73 3.58
N GLY A 110 8.36 -14.06 2.47
CA GLY A 110 9.21 -13.00 1.90
C GLY A 110 9.29 -11.78 2.83
N THR A 111 8.17 -11.35 3.38
CA THR A 111 8.10 -10.26 4.36
C THR A 111 8.83 -10.65 5.65
N TYR A 112 8.59 -11.85 6.16
CA TYR A 112 9.28 -12.37 7.33
C TYR A 112 10.81 -12.36 7.15
N ALA A 113 11.28 -12.86 6.00
CA ALA A 113 12.71 -12.89 5.68
C ALA A 113 13.32 -11.48 5.59
N PHE A 114 12.61 -10.53 5.00
CA PHE A 114 13.01 -9.14 4.94
C PHE A 114 13.14 -8.52 6.34
N LEU A 115 12.09 -8.64 7.16
CA LEU A 115 12.07 -8.12 8.53
C LEU A 115 13.16 -8.75 9.41
N LYS A 116 13.36 -10.06 9.29
CA LYS A 116 14.28 -10.81 10.17
C LYS A 116 15.76 -10.71 9.75
N ASN A 117 16.03 -10.74 8.44
CA ASN A 117 17.40 -10.92 7.95
C ASN A 117 17.99 -9.66 7.30
N PHE A 118 17.14 -8.76 6.77
CA PHE A 118 17.59 -7.57 6.06
C PHE A 118 17.54 -6.32 6.93
N LEU A 119 16.42 -6.04 7.58
CA LEU A 119 16.24 -4.83 8.40
C LEU A 119 17.24 -4.66 9.53
N PRO A 120 17.72 -5.73 10.22
CA PRO A 120 18.76 -5.59 11.24
C PRO A 120 20.08 -5.02 10.70
N LYS A 121 20.37 -5.21 9.40
CA LYS A 121 21.56 -4.63 8.74
C LYS A 121 21.45 -3.11 8.58
N LEU A 122 20.23 -2.60 8.62
CA LEU A 122 19.91 -1.16 8.58
C LEU A 122 19.69 -0.57 9.97
N GLY A 123 19.89 -1.37 11.03
CA GLY A 123 19.66 -0.91 12.40
C GLY A 123 18.20 -0.88 12.82
N ILE A 124 17.28 -1.47 12.07
CA ILE A 124 15.85 -1.54 12.38
C ILE A 124 15.56 -2.90 13.03
N LYS A 125 14.90 -2.89 14.18
CA LYS A 125 14.58 -4.09 14.95
C LYS A 125 13.13 -4.51 14.75
N THR A 126 12.89 -5.81 14.62
CA THR A 126 11.52 -6.35 14.52
C THR A 126 11.22 -7.30 15.68
N HIS A 127 10.07 -7.10 16.32
CA HIS A 127 9.49 -7.98 17.32
C HIS A 127 8.38 -8.79 16.68
N PHE A 128 8.53 -10.10 16.60
CA PHE A 128 7.50 -10.99 16.08
C PHE A 128 6.59 -11.48 17.20
N VAL A 129 5.30 -11.24 17.07
CA VAL A 129 4.28 -11.52 18.09
C VAL A 129 3.13 -12.36 17.55
N ASP A 130 2.37 -12.93 18.43
CA ASP A 130 1.05 -13.47 18.13
C ASP A 130 0.07 -12.29 18.01
N ILE A 131 -0.31 -11.96 16.76
CA ILE A 131 -1.11 -10.77 16.47
C ILE A 131 -2.53 -10.82 17.09
N THR A 132 -3.00 -12.01 17.47
CA THR A 132 -4.29 -12.19 18.14
C THR A 132 -4.25 -11.82 19.62
N LYS A 133 -3.06 -11.54 20.16
CA LYS A 133 -2.83 -11.22 21.57
C LYS A 133 -2.39 -9.77 21.74
N THR A 134 -3.35 -8.87 21.77
CA THR A 134 -3.13 -7.41 21.85
C THR A 134 -2.29 -6.99 23.05
N ASN A 135 -2.40 -7.68 24.18
CA ASN A 135 -1.59 -7.43 25.37
C ASN A 135 -0.07 -7.63 25.14
N GLN A 136 0.32 -8.52 24.24
CA GLN A 136 1.74 -8.67 23.88
C GLN A 136 2.24 -7.48 23.08
N ILE A 137 1.39 -6.91 22.23
CA ILE A 137 1.70 -5.75 21.40
C ILE A 137 1.84 -4.52 22.30
N GLU A 138 0.86 -4.26 23.14
CA GLU A 138 0.89 -3.15 24.12
C GLU A 138 2.15 -3.16 24.99
N ALA A 139 2.56 -4.35 25.46
CA ALA A 139 3.75 -4.50 26.29
C ALA A 139 5.08 -4.20 25.56
N LEU A 140 5.09 -4.25 24.23
CA LEU A 140 6.27 -4.00 23.40
C LEU A 140 6.34 -2.57 22.86
N VAL A 141 5.22 -1.85 22.85
CA VAL A 141 5.19 -0.45 22.41
C VAL A 141 6.10 0.41 23.26
N ASN A 142 7.00 1.14 22.62
CA ASN A 142 7.94 2.05 23.26
C ASN A 142 8.23 3.27 22.36
N GLY A 143 9.11 4.16 22.79
CA GLY A 143 9.42 5.40 22.06
C GLY A 143 10.06 5.19 20.67
N ASN A 144 10.62 4.01 20.40
CA ASN A 144 11.24 3.67 19.12
C ASN A 144 10.26 2.91 18.20
N THR A 145 9.10 2.49 18.69
CA THR A 145 8.11 1.79 17.87
C THR A 145 7.51 2.74 16.83
N LYS A 146 7.66 2.41 15.55
CA LYS A 146 7.13 3.19 14.41
C LYS A 146 6.02 2.50 13.66
N MET A 147 5.95 1.17 13.75
CA MET A 147 5.02 0.39 12.95
C MET A 147 4.51 -0.83 13.70
N VAL A 148 3.22 -1.09 13.54
CA VAL A 148 2.61 -2.40 13.75
C VAL A 148 2.24 -2.95 12.37
N TYR A 149 2.75 -4.14 12.04
CA TYR A 149 2.56 -4.78 10.73
C TYR A 149 1.83 -6.12 10.88
N CYS A 150 0.75 -6.31 10.13
CA CYS A 150 0.04 -7.59 10.06
C CYS A 150 -0.55 -7.83 8.68
N GLU A 151 -1.02 -9.04 8.45
CA GLU A 151 -1.91 -9.38 7.35
C GLU A 151 -3.36 -9.42 7.87
N THR A 152 -4.32 -9.01 7.05
CA THR A 152 -5.74 -9.14 7.40
C THR A 152 -6.08 -10.58 7.74
N MET A 153 -5.65 -11.49 6.87
CA MET A 153 -5.71 -12.94 7.04
C MET A 153 -4.37 -13.53 6.62
N SER A 154 -3.72 -14.25 7.53
CA SER A 154 -2.40 -14.81 7.29
C SER A 154 -2.42 -16.02 6.35
N ASN A 155 -1.35 -16.19 5.57
CA ASN A 155 -1.14 -17.35 4.71
C ASN A 155 0.09 -18.15 5.19
N PRO A 156 -0.01 -19.46 5.54
CA PRO A 156 -1.15 -20.35 5.24
C PRO A 156 -2.10 -20.59 6.43
N LEU A 157 -1.88 -20.00 7.60
CA LEU A 157 -2.56 -20.38 8.82
C LEU A 157 -3.98 -19.79 8.94
N LEU A 158 -4.36 -18.83 8.09
CA LEU A 158 -5.66 -18.16 8.09
C LEU A 158 -6.01 -17.50 9.44
N GLU A 159 -5.00 -17.09 10.20
CA GLU A 159 -5.19 -16.28 11.40
C GLU A 159 -5.69 -14.90 11.00
N ILE A 160 -6.75 -14.41 11.64
CA ILE A 160 -7.37 -13.11 11.34
C ILE A 160 -6.88 -12.10 12.37
N ALA A 161 -6.38 -10.97 11.90
CA ALA A 161 -6.01 -9.85 12.77
C ALA A 161 -7.24 -9.06 13.21
N ASP A 162 -7.34 -8.74 14.49
CA ASP A 162 -8.33 -7.81 15.02
C ASP A 162 -7.85 -6.36 14.76
N ILE A 163 -8.08 -5.87 13.54
CA ILE A 163 -7.61 -4.56 13.10
C ILE A 163 -8.15 -3.43 13.99
N PRO A 164 -9.45 -3.39 14.38
CA PRO A 164 -9.95 -2.39 15.32
C PRO A 164 -9.22 -2.38 16.67
N ALA A 165 -8.91 -3.55 17.22
CA ALA A 165 -8.15 -3.65 18.46
C ALA A 165 -6.71 -3.15 18.28
N LEU A 166 -6.04 -3.49 17.17
CA LEU A 166 -4.71 -2.99 16.84
C LEU A 166 -4.71 -1.47 16.63
N ALA A 167 -5.70 -0.95 15.92
CA ALA A 167 -5.87 0.48 15.71
C ALA A 167 -6.05 1.25 17.01
N SER A 168 -6.74 0.67 18.02
CA SER A 168 -6.88 1.30 19.32
C SER A 168 -5.54 1.47 20.05
N ILE A 169 -4.58 0.57 19.83
CA ILE A 169 -3.23 0.65 20.42
C ILE A 169 -2.40 1.76 19.74
N THR A 170 -2.52 1.90 18.42
CA THR A 170 -1.75 2.89 17.65
C THR A 170 -2.39 4.28 17.64
N LYS A 171 -3.68 4.37 17.98
CA LYS A 171 -4.44 5.63 17.98
C LYS A 171 -3.79 6.68 18.88
N ASN A 172 -3.73 7.91 18.37
CA ASN A 172 -3.12 9.05 19.07
C ASN A 172 -1.61 8.90 19.35
N THR A 173 -0.94 8.01 18.63
CA THR A 173 0.51 7.86 18.62
C THR A 173 1.08 8.20 17.24
N SER A 174 2.40 8.18 17.11
CA SER A 174 3.07 8.28 15.79
C SER A 174 3.25 6.91 15.11
N ILE A 175 2.81 5.83 15.75
CA ILE A 175 2.94 4.46 15.24
C ILE A 175 1.95 4.25 14.10
N LYS A 176 2.42 3.73 12.97
CA LYS A 176 1.58 3.40 11.82
C LYS A 176 1.11 1.96 11.89
N LEU A 177 -0.20 1.75 11.79
CA LEU A 177 -0.78 0.43 11.58
C LEU A 177 -0.81 0.14 10.09
N VAL A 178 0.07 -0.77 9.66
CA VAL A 178 0.21 -1.21 8.26
C VAL A 178 -0.38 -2.60 8.12
N VAL A 179 -1.34 -2.74 7.22
CA VAL A 179 -2.06 -4.00 7.00
C VAL A 179 -1.88 -4.47 5.57
N ASP A 180 -1.31 -5.65 5.38
CA ASP A 180 -1.30 -6.34 4.09
C ASP A 180 -2.65 -7.03 3.87
N ASN A 181 -3.43 -6.49 2.93
CA ASN A 181 -4.77 -6.98 2.59
C ASN A 181 -4.77 -7.84 1.31
N THR A 182 -3.65 -8.42 0.95
CA THR A 182 -3.50 -9.23 -0.27
C THR A 182 -4.48 -10.40 -0.33
N PHE A 183 -4.80 -11.00 0.82
CA PHE A 183 -5.64 -12.20 0.89
C PHE A 183 -7.14 -11.89 0.80
N THR A 184 -7.57 -10.70 1.17
CA THR A 184 -8.99 -10.34 1.27
C THR A 184 -9.35 -9.01 0.58
N PRO A 185 -8.83 -8.72 -0.65
CA PRO A 185 -9.20 -7.51 -1.35
C PRO A 185 -10.71 -7.51 -1.64
N MET A 186 -11.33 -6.34 -1.58
CA MET A 186 -12.76 -6.12 -1.83
C MET A 186 -13.73 -6.81 -0.83
N ILE A 187 -13.22 -7.64 0.09
CA ILE A 187 -14.02 -8.26 1.14
C ILE A 187 -14.12 -7.31 2.33
N ILE A 188 -12.99 -6.75 2.74
CA ILE A 188 -12.90 -5.70 3.76
C ILE A 188 -11.93 -4.61 3.32
N SER A 189 -12.12 -3.41 3.86
CA SER A 189 -11.19 -2.28 3.73
C SER A 189 -10.56 -2.03 5.11
N PRO A 190 -9.28 -2.38 5.32
CA PRO A 190 -8.62 -2.19 6.61
C PRO A 190 -8.58 -0.74 7.09
N ILE A 191 -8.58 0.23 6.16
CA ILE A 191 -8.67 1.66 6.49
C ILE A 191 -9.95 1.96 7.28
N GLU A 192 -11.08 1.40 6.87
CA GLU A 192 -12.36 1.59 7.57
C GLU A 192 -12.38 0.96 8.98
N LEU A 193 -11.44 0.05 9.24
CA LEU A 193 -11.23 -0.58 10.52
C LEU A 193 -10.15 0.10 11.36
N GLY A 194 -9.54 1.17 10.84
CA GLY A 194 -8.58 2.00 11.56
C GLY A 194 -7.11 1.78 11.21
N ALA A 195 -6.79 1.04 10.15
CA ALA A 195 -5.42 1.00 9.62
C ALA A 195 -5.02 2.37 9.04
N ASP A 196 -3.74 2.70 9.13
CA ASP A 196 -3.18 3.91 8.50
C ASP A 196 -2.79 3.66 7.04
N ILE A 197 -2.32 2.45 6.74
CA ILE A 197 -1.78 2.08 5.43
C ILE A 197 -2.21 0.67 5.09
N VAL A 198 -2.64 0.47 3.84
CA VAL A 198 -2.98 -0.84 3.30
C VAL A 198 -2.04 -1.19 2.15
N ILE A 199 -1.57 -2.44 2.13
CA ILE A 199 -0.71 -2.96 1.09
C ILE A 199 -1.40 -4.12 0.39
N HIS A 200 -1.20 -4.24 -0.93
CA HIS A 200 -1.58 -5.43 -1.68
C HIS A 200 -0.45 -5.89 -2.60
N SER A 201 -0.28 -7.19 -2.70
CA SER A 201 0.32 -7.80 -3.88
C SER A 201 -0.75 -7.88 -4.97
N LEU A 202 -0.67 -7.02 -5.98
CA LEU A 202 -1.59 -7.04 -7.13
C LEU A 202 -1.52 -8.37 -7.89
N THR A 203 -0.38 -9.04 -7.79
CA THR A 203 -0.08 -10.36 -8.39
C THR A 203 -1.12 -11.43 -8.05
N LYS A 204 -1.83 -11.29 -6.92
CA LYS A 204 -2.69 -12.33 -6.35
C LYS A 204 -4.16 -12.10 -6.73
N PHE A 205 -5.02 -11.87 -5.78
CA PHE A 205 -6.48 -11.84 -6.01
C PHE A 205 -6.97 -10.62 -6.79
N ILE A 206 -6.26 -9.48 -6.75
CA ILE A 206 -6.64 -8.31 -7.55
C ILE A 206 -6.44 -8.59 -9.03
N ASN A 207 -5.29 -9.13 -9.44
CA ASN A 207 -5.06 -9.56 -10.82
C ASN A 207 -5.95 -10.76 -11.21
N GLY A 208 -5.99 -11.78 -10.35
CA GLY A 208 -6.87 -12.94 -10.48
C GLY A 208 -6.50 -13.96 -11.58
N ALA A 209 -5.63 -13.59 -12.52
CA ALA A 209 -5.32 -14.39 -13.71
C ALA A 209 -3.92 -15.03 -13.72
N SER A 210 -3.08 -14.75 -12.71
CA SER A 210 -1.71 -15.28 -12.56
C SER A 210 -0.76 -14.91 -13.71
N ASP A 211 -1.01 -13.82 -14.42
CA ASP A 211 -0.27 -13.38 -15.61
C ASP A 211 0.44 -12.02 -15.42
N ALA A 212 0.31 -11.40 -14.25
CA ALA A 212 0.96 -10.13 -13.93
C ALA A 212 1.60 -10.14 -12.54
N VAL A 213 2.59 -9.28 -12.36
CA VAL A 213 3.25 -9.02 -11.08
C VAL A 213 3.14 -7.53 -10.77
N GLY A 214 2.74 -7.21 -9.55
CA GLY A 214 2.63 -5.83 -9.10
C GLY A 214 2.38 -5.75 -7.59
N GLY A 215 2.49 -4.54 -7.07
CA GLY A 215 2.14 -4.21 -5.69
C GLY A 215 1.57 -2.82 -5.59
N VAL A 216 0.92 -2.50 -4.48
CA VAL A 216 0.40 -1.16 -4.21
C VAL A 216 0.48 -0.86 -2.72
N VAL A 217 0.73 0.39 -2.40
CA VAL A 217 0.56 1.00 -1.08
C VAL A 217 -0.59 2.01 -1.20
N CYS A 218 -1.57 1.92 -0.32
CA CYS A 218 -2.72 2.82 -0.21
C CYS A 218 -2.71 3.49 1.16
N ALA A 219 -2.82 4.85 1.21
CA ALA A 219 -2.79 5.64 2.44
C ALA A 219 -3.65 6.91 2.33
#